data_b9c043a9b892df048e8139163bccc691
#
_entry.id   b9c043a9b892df048e8139163bccc691
#
_cell.length_a   1.000
_cell.length_b   1.000
_cell.length_c   1.000
_cell.angle_alpha   90.00
_cell.angle_beta   90.00
_cell.angle_gamma   90.00
#
_symmetry.space_group_name_H-M   'P 1'
#
loop_
_entity.id
_entity.type
_entity.pdbx_description
1 polymer ?
#
loop_
_entity_poly.entity_id
_entity_poly.type
_entity_poly.pdbx_seq_one_letter_code
_entity_poly.pdbx_strand_id
1 'polypeptide(L)'
;MSTRRVTLVDVAEAAGVSRTAVSLVLSGRGSELRISSEVQQRIRRTAEELRYRPNTVSRDLRTGTTRTIGFVSDTVATSRLAGDMIKGALEAARARGFLLFIGETEGDHDLERELLQAMADRQVEGIILAYMYTQTVAVPSGLNAGRTVLLNALPESAAAVTSVVPDELEAGRTVARILLEAGHRDGIHLIGAGPTPADVPPGGVAAPERIQGMREVFEAAGVGISSGTLCREWLPPDGRRATSALLRRTRPRALVCFNDRLALGVYQAIEDAGLSIPADISVISFDDHPIASWIRPKLTTIALPHYE
;
A
#
# COMPACT_ATOMS: atom_id res chain seq x y z
N MET A 1 -34.77 -10.22 24.30
CA MET A 1 -34.22 -11.16 25.31
C MET A 1 -32.70 -11.12 25.19
N SER A 2 -32.03 -10.55 26.19
CA SER A 2 -30.55 -10.54 26.23
C SER A 2 -30.09 -11.96 26.56
N THR A 3 -29.53 -12.67 25.60
CA THR A 3 -28.91 -13.97 25.84
C THR A 3 -27.64 -13.76 26.68
N ARG A 4 -27.67 -14.18 27.92
CA ARG A 4 -26.50 -14.14 28.82
C ARG A 4 -25.32 -14.82 28.14
N ARG A 5 -24.21 -14.11 27.98
CA ARG A 5 -22.99 -14.64 27.41
C ARG A 5 -22.42 -15.74 28.33
N VAL A 6 -22.13 -16.92 27.74
CA VAL A 6 -21.49 -18.02 28.47
C VAL A 6 -20.11 -17.59 28.97
N THR A 7 -19.79 -17.88 30.21
CA THR A 7 -18.56 -17.46 30.89
C THR A 7 -17.63 -18.66 31.12
N LEU A 8 -16.38 -18.37 31.53
CA LEU A 8 -15.43 -19.41 31.99
C LEU A 8 -15.96 -20.22 33.17
N VAL A 9 -16.80 -19.62 34.00
CA VAL A 9 -17.41 -20.29 35.17
C VAL A 9 -18.42 -21.34 34.70
N ASP A 10 -19.29 -20.98 33.75
CA ASP A 10 -20.29 -21.90 33.20
C ASP A 10 -19.60 -23.14 32.53
N VAL A 11 -18.46 -22.95 31.84
CA VAL A 11 -17.68 -24.06 31.28
C VAL A 11 -17.02 -24.90 32.38
N ALA A 12 -16.53 -24.28 33.47
CA ALA A 12 -15.88 -24.98 34.57
C ALA A 12 -16.88 -25.87 35.33
N GLU A 13 -18.07 -25.34 35.60
CA GLU A 13 -19.17 -26.08 36.25
C GLU A 13 -19.63 -27.25 35.39
N ALA A 14 -19.87 -27.04 34.09
CA ALA A 14 -20.33 -28.07 33.18
C ALA A 14 -19.26 -29.16 32.94
N ALA A 15 -17.97 -28.80 32.93
CA ALA A 15 -16.85 -29.76 32.75
C ALA A 15 -16.40 -30.42 34.06
N GLY A 16 -16.93 -30.00 35.25
CA GLY A 16 -16.55 -30.51 36.55
C GLY A 16 -15.10 -30.23 36.93
N VAL A 17 -14.58 -29.04 36.63
CA VAL A 17 -13.18 -28.65 36.88
C VAL A 17 -13.09 -27.21 37.40
N SER A 18 -11.91 -26.79 37.88
CA SER A 18 -11.72 -25.41 38.32
C SER A 18 -11.69 -24.43 37.16
N ARG A 19 -12.10 -23.17 37.37
CA ARG A 19 -11.98 -22.06 36.40
C ARG A 19 -10.55 -21.90 35.89
N THR A 20 -9.57 -22.12 36.76
CA THR A 20 -8.15 -22.06 36.40
C THR A 20 -7.79 -23.15 35.39
N ALA A 21 -8.23 -24.39 35.59
CA ALA A 21 -7.99 -25.47 34.65
C ALA A 21 -8.59 -25.19 33.27
N VAL A 22 -9.84 -24.71 33.23
CA VAL A 22 -10.47 -24.28 31.95
C VAL A 22 -9.66 -23.18 31.27
N SER A 23 -9.26 -22.13 31.98
CA SER A 23 -8.46 -21.02 31.45
C SER A 23 -7.15 -21.50 30.85
N LEU A 24 -6.45 -22.40 31.51
CA LEU A 24 -5.16 -22.93 31.09
C LEU A 24 -5.29 -23.84 29.85
N VAL A 25 -6.29 -24.70 29.85
CA VAL A 25 -6.53 -25.61 28.70
C VAL A 25 -6.96 -24.82 27.46
N LEU A 26 -7.88 -23.87 27.61
CA LEU A 26 -8.35 -23.04 26.49
C LEU A 26 -7.29 -22.03 25.99
N SER A 27 -6.28 -21.70 26.80
CA SER A 27 -5.11 -20.91 26.39
C SER A 27 -3.94 -21.74 25.83
N GLY A 28 -4.11 -23.06 25.67
CA GLY A 28 -3.07 -23.95 25.12
C GLY A 28 -2.02 -24.42 26.13
N ARG A 29 -2.11 -23.99 27.41
CA ARG A 29 -1.14 -24.25 28.47
C ARG A 29 -1.48 -25.45 29.36
N GLY A 30 -2.46 -26.25 28.97
CA GLY A 30 -2.94 -27.40 29.76
C GLY A 30 -1.83 -28.44 30.04
N SER A 31 -0.93 -28.67 29.07
CA SER A 31 0.17 -29.61 29.20
C SER A 31 1.27 -29.13 30.14
N GLU A 32 1.55 -27.82 30.21
CA GLU A 32 2.53 -27.22 31.12
C GLU A 32 2.24 -27.49 32.58
N LEU A 33 0.95 -27.59 32.95
CA LEU A 33 0.47 -27.81 34.32
C LEU A 33 -0.03 -29.24 34.55
N ARG A 34 0.40 -30.19 33.73
CA ARG A 34 0.14 -31.65 33.88
C ARG A 34 -1.38 -31.95 33.94
N ILE A 35 -2.23 -31.19 33.27
CA ILE A 35 -3.63 -31.54 33.08
C ILE A 35 -3.69 -32.71 32.09
N SER A 36 -4.33 -33.82 32.49
CA SER A 36 -4.39 -35.01 31.63
C SER A 36 -5.08 -34.73 30.30
N SER A 37 -4.69 -35.43 29.24
CA SER A 37 -5.26 -35.29 27.91
C SER A 37 -6.78 -35.48 27.88
N GLU A 38 -7.28 -36.40 28.69
CA GLU A 38 -8.72 -36.66 28.84
C GLU A 38 -9.47 -35.44 29.41
N VAL A 39 -8.94 -34.82 30.46
CA VAL A 39 -9.52 -33.61 31.06
C VAL A 39 -9.44 -32.43 30.07
N GLN A 40 -8.34 -32.30 29.34
CA GLN A 40 -8.22 -31.25 28.32
C GLN A 40 -9.25 -31.41 27.19
N GLN A 41 -9.47 -32.62 26.71
CA GLN A 41 -10.48 -32.94 25.68
C GLN A 41 -11.90 -32.64 26.19
N ARG A 42 -12.20 -33.06 27.42
CA ARG A 42 -13.50 -32.79 28.05
C ARG A 42 -13.77 -31.27 28.14
N ILE A 43 -12.81 -30.49 28.59
CA ILE A 43 -12.94 -29.03 28.67
C ILE A 43 -13.20 -28.43 27.29
N ARG A 44 -12.45 -28.83 26.26
CA ARG A 44 -12.63 -28.29 24.90
C ARG A 44 -14.00 -28.62 24.33
N ARG A 45 -14.44 -29.89 24.47
CA ARG A 45 -15.76 -30.32 24.04
C ARG A 45 -16.88 -29.55 24.75
N THR A 46 -16.81 -29.42 26.09
CA THR A 46 -17.79 -28.66 26.85
C THR A 46 -17.84 -27.18 26.44
N ALA A 47 -16.68 -26.57 26.16
CA ALA A 47 -16.62 -25.18 25.67
C ALA A 47 -17.28 -25.03 24.29
N GLU A 48 -17.09 -26.01 23.40
CA GLU A 48 -17.73 -26.05 22.09
C GLU A 48 -19.25 -26.25 22.19
N GLU A 49 -19.70 -27.20 22.97
CA GLU A 49 -21.13 -27.49 23.23
C GLU A 49 -21.87 -26.26 23.76
N LEU A 50 -21.24 -25.57 24.71
CA LEU A 50 -21.77 -24.33 25.29
C LEU A 50 -21.55 -23.10 24.39
N ARG A 51 -20.92 -23.26 23.23
CA ARG A 51 -20.52 -22.14 22.35
C ARG A 51 -19.76 -21.04 23.08
N TYR A 52 -18.94 -21.45 24.06
CA TYR A 52 -18.12 -20.49 24.79
C TYR A 52 -17.11 -19.83 23.87
N ARG A 53 -17.06 -18.50 23.93
CA ARG A 53 -16.01 -17.71 23.28
C ARG A 53 -15.18 -17.01 24.35
N PRO A 54 -13.85 -17.19 24.33
CA PRO A 54 -12.98 -16.46 25.26
C PRO A 54 -13.26 -14.96 25.17
N ASN A 55 -13.30 -14.30 26.33
CA ASN A 55 -13.37 -12.85 26.37
C ASN A 55 -11.99 -12.29 26.01
N THR A 56 -11.83 -11.84 24.76
CA THR A 56 -10.57 -11.26 24.27
C THR A 56 -10.17 -10.04 25.09
N VAL A 57 -11.12 -9.17 25.45
CA VAL A 57 -10.84 -7.98 26.28
C VAL A 57 -10.21 -8.36 27.63
N SER A 58 -10.76 -9.38 28.31
CA SER A 58 -10.18 -9.85 29.59
C SER A 58 -8.82 -10.53 29.42
N ARG A 59 -8.58 -11.16 28.29
CA ARG A 59 -7.27 -11.72 27.94
C ARG A 59 -6.27 -10.60 27.67
N ASP A 60 -6.65 -9.66 26.86
CA ASP A 60 -5.82 -8.54 26.40
C ASP A 60 -5.43 -7.64 27.58
N LEU A 61 -6.36 -7.34 28.50
CA LEU A 61 -6.06 -6.68 29.77
C LEU A 61 -5.03 -7.44 30.65
N ARG A 62 -5.07 -8.79 30.63
CA ARG A 62 -4.13 -9.61 31.40
C ARG A 62 -2.77 -9.75 30.74
N THR A 63 -2.71 -9.77 29.40
CA THR A 63 -1.47 -9.94 28.63
C THR A 63 -0.83 -8.61 28.28
N GLY A 64 -1.55 -7.50 28.37
CA GLY A 64 -1.12 -6.18 27.94
C GLY A 64 -1.00 -6.07 26.41
N THR A 65 -1.58 -7.03 25.64
CA THR A 65 -1.45 -7.08 24.18
C THR A 65 -2.82 -7.35 23.55
N THR A 66 -3.19 -6.53 22.57
CA THR A 66 -4.45 -6.69 21.81
C THR A 66 -4.25 -7.47 20.52
N ARG A 67 -3.00 -7.63 20.10
CA ARG A 67 -2.63 -8.21 18.79
C ARG A 67 -3.39 -7.56 17.65
N THR A 68 -3.51 -6.25 17.69
CA THR A 68 -4.21 -5.47 16.68
C THR A 68 -3.31 -4.33 16.21
N ILE A 69 -3.24 -4.13 14.90
CA ILE A 69 -2.56 -3.01 14.25
C ILE A 69 -3.63 -2.15 13.57
N GLY A 70 -3.53 -0.84 13.70
CA GLY A 70 -4.31 0.12 12.95
C GLY A 70 -3.68 0.39 11.59
N PHE A 71 -4.50 0.42 10.55
CA PHE A 71 -4.12 0.85 9.20
C PHE A 71 -5.05 1.99 8.82
N VAL A 72 -4.53 3.20 8.79
CA VAL A 72 -5.28 4.40 8.43
C VAL A 72 -4.75 4.91 7.11
N SER A 73 -5.63 5.08 6.13
CA SER A 73 -5.23 5.52 4.80
C SER A 73 -6.04 6.72 4.32
N ASP A 74 -5.47 7.46 3.38
CA ASP A 74 -6.18 8.53 2.67
C ASP A 74 -7.25 7.96 1.72
N THR A 75 -6.81 7.28 0.65
CA THR A 75 -7.69 6.71 -0.39
C THR A 75 -7.25 5.31 -0.81
N VAL A 76 -6.36 4.66 -0.05
CA VAL A 76 -5.79 3.34 -0.41
C VAL A 76 -6.83 2.23 -0.30
N ALA A 77 -7.63 2.23 0.80
CA ALA A 77 -8.55 1.13 1.10
C ALA A 77 -9.75 1.09 0.14
N THR A 78 -10.22 2.24 -0.32
CA THR A 78 -11.33 2.34 -1.28
C THR A 78 -10.88 2.34 -2.74
N SER A 79 -9.57 2.49 -2.99
CA SER A 79 -9.01 2.43 -4.34
C SER A 79 -9.13 1.03 -4.93
N ARG A 80 -9.65 0.95 -6.14
CA ARG A 80 -9.66 -0.29 -6.93
C ARG A 80 -8.27 -0.72 -7.41
N LEU A 81 -7.26 0.13 -7.22
CA LEU A 81 -5.94 0.01 -7.86
C LEU A 81 -4.79 -0.09 -6.86
N ALA A 82 -5.06 0.03 -5.54
CA ALA A 82 -4.05 0.00 -4.49
C ALA A 82 -4.20 -1.19 -3.52
N GLY A 83 -4.89 -2.25 -3.93
CA GLY A 83 -5.16 -3.43 -3.09
C GLY A 83 -3.91 -4.16 -2.60
N ASP A 84 -2.78 -4.04 -3.30
CA ASP A 84 -1.56 -4.77 -2.96
C ASP A 84 -0.92 -4.27 -1.65
N MET A 85 -0.94 -2.99 -1.34
CA MET A 85 -0.48 -2.46 -0.06
C MET A 85 -1.26 -3.04 1.12
N ILE A 86 -2.59 -3.08 1.01
CA ILE A 86 -3.46 -3.67 2.04
C ILE A 86 -3.24 -5.17 2.14
N LYS A 87 -3.11 -5.86 1.01
CA LYS A 87 -2.86 -7.30 0.96
C LYS A 87 -1.54 -7.66 1.65
N GLY A 88 -0.46 -6.93 1.34
CA GLY A 88 0.84 -7.10 2.01
C GLY A 88 0.75 -6.88 3.52
N ALA A 89 0.11 -5.79 3.95
CA ALA A 89 -0.11 -5.49 5.37
C ALA A 89 -0.94 -6.58 6.07
N LEU A 90 -2.02 -7.07 5.45
CA LEU A 90 -2.87 -8.14 5.99
C LEU A 90 -2.11 -9.45 6.14
N GLU A 91 -1.35 -9.85 5.13
CA GLU A 91 -0.57 -11.09 5.15
C GLU A 91 0.56 -11.03 6.19
N ALA A 92 1.27 -9.90 6.27
CA ALA A 92 2.32 -9.67 7.26
C ALA A 92 1.77 -9.67 8.70
N ALA A 93 0.63 -9.01 8.93
CA ALA A 93 -0.06 -9.02 10.23
C ALA A 93 -0.51 -10.44 10.60
N ARG A 94 -1.18 -11.13 9.69
CA ARG A 94 -1.66 -12.50 9.91
C ARG A 94 -0.54 -13.47 10.23
N ALA A 95 0.58 -13.41 9.51
CA ALA A 95 1.74 -14.29 9.73
C ALA A 95 2.32 -14.13 11.16
N ARG A 96 2.12 -12.97 11.79
CA ARG A 96 2.55 -12.66 13.16
C ARG A 96 1.43 -12.78 14.20
N GLY A 97 0.25 -13.25 13.80
CA GLY A 97 -0.91 -13.42 14.69
C GLY A 97 -1.59 -12.12 15.09
N PHE A 98 -1.45 -11.06 14.28
CA PHE A 98 -2.14 -9.79 14.45
C PHE A 98 -3.40 -9.71 13.58
N LEU A 99 -4.35 -8.91 14.04
CA LEU A 99 -5.48 -8.40 13.25
C LEU A 99 -5.12 -7.02 12.72
N LEU A 100 -5.65 -6.68 11.55
CA LEU A 100 -5.55 -5.35 10.97
C LEU A 100 -6.90 -4.65 11.05
N PHE A 101 -6.96 -3.48 11.69
CA PHE A 101 -8.10 -2.58 11.65
C PHE A 101 -7.84 -1.51 10.62
N ILE A 102 -8.69 -1.46 9.58
CA ILE A 102 -8.53 -0.54 8.47
C ILE A 102 -9.53 0.60 8.62
N GLY A 103 -9.03 1.83 8.55
CA GLY A 103 -9.80 3.07 8.45
C GLY A 103 -9.38 3.85 7.21
N GLU A 104 -10.35 4.52 6.60
CA GLU A 104 -10.13 5.37 5.43
C GLU A 104 -10.60 6.78 5.72
N THR A 105 -9.82 7.79 5.34
CA THR A 105 -10.10 9.20 5.67
C THR A 105 -10.59 10.00 4.48
N GLU A 106 -10.38 9.51 3.25
CA GLU A 106 -10.61 10.26 2.00
C GLU A 106 -9.91 11.64 2.00
N GLY A 107 -8.82 11.77 2.77
CA GLY A 107 -8.08 13.02 2.95
C GLY A 107 -8.69 14.00 3.96
N ASP A 108 -9.72 13.60 4.71
CA ASP A 108 -10.32 14.39 5.78
C ASP A 108 -9.49 14.26 7.07
N HIS A 109 -8.85 15.36 7.47
CA HIS A 109 -8.01 15.41 8.68
C HIS A 109 -8.80 15.32 9.99
N ASP A 110 -10.08 15.69 10.00
CA ASP A 110 -10.93 15.56 11.18
C ASP A 110 -11.28 14.08 11.40
N LEU A 111 -11.66 13.39 10.33
CA LEU A 111 -11.88 11.96 10.34
C LEU A 111 -10.60 11.18 10.66
N GLU A 112 -9.44 11.61 10.18
CA GLU A 112 -8.15 11.01 10.55
C GLU A 112 -7.94 11.04 12.06
N ARG A 113 -8.15 12.20 12.69
CA ARG A 113 -8.03 12.33 14.16
C ARG A 113 -9.01 11.44 14.90
N GLU A 114 -10.27 11.35 14.44
CA GLU A 114 -11.29 10.48 15.04
C GLU A 114 -10.90 9.00 14.94
N LEU A 115 -10.42 8.55 13.78
CA LEU A 115 -9.96 7.17 13.57
C LEU A 115 -8.75 6.84 14.44
N LEU A 116 -7.76 7.73 14.52
CA LEU A 116 -6.58 7.55 15.35
C LEU A 116 -6.96 7.47 16.84
N GLN A 117 -7.87 8.34 17.31
CA GLN A 117 -8.38 8.27 18.68
C GLN A 117 -9.14 6.96 18.93
N ALA A 118 -10.01 6.54 18.01
CA ALA A 118 -10.73 5.29 18.13
C ALA A 118 -9.80 4.05 18.17
N MET A 119 -8.67 4.09 17.47
CA MET A 119 -7.64 3.05 17.53
C MET A 119 -6.87 3.08 18.85
N ALA A 120 -6.54 4.28 19.36
CA ALA A 120 -5.91 4.44 20.68
C ALA A 120 -6.80 3.89 21.80
N ASP A 121 -8.11 4.20 21.77
CA ASP A 121 -9.10 3.71 22.74
C ASP A 121 -9.20 2.17 22.72
N ARG A 122 -8.95 1.55 21.57
CA ARG A 122 -8.90 0.08 21.39
C ARG A 122 -7.54 -0.52 21.66
N GLN A 123 -6.57 0.32 22.07
CA GLN A 123 -5.22 -0.09 22.43
C GLN A 123 -4.54 -0.88 21.31
N VAL A 124 -4.62 -0.41 20.05
CA VAL A 124 -3.84 -1.02 18.97
C VAL A 124 -2.34 -0.92 19.29
N GLU A 125 -1.58 -1.95 18.94
CA GLU A 125 -0.17 -2.05 19.31
C GLU A 125 0.75 -1.21 18.40
N GLY A 126 0.28 -0.87 17.21
CA GLY A 126 0.98 -0.01 16.26
C GLY A 126 0.01 0.55 15.23
N ILE A 127 0.46 1.57 14.52
CA ILE A 127 -0.32 2.26 13.48
C ILE A 127 0.52 2.33 12.19
N ILE A 128 -0.11 1.99 11.07
CA ILE A 128 0.38 2.25 9.73
C ILE A 128 -0.46 3.40 9.17
N LEU A 129 0.19 4.52 8.84
CA LEU A 129 -0.41 5.60 8.07
C LEU A 129 -0.01 5.41 6.61
N ALA A 130 -0.97 5.08 5.76
CA ALA A 130 -0.74 4.72 4.37
C ALA A 130 -1.31 5.78 3.41
N TYR A 131 -0.57 6.09 2.38
CA TYR A 131 -0.93 7.10 1.39
C TYR A 131 -0.91 6.54 -0.03
N MET A 132 -1.81 7.05 -0.88
CA MET A 132 -1.97 6.54 -2.25
C MET A 132 -0.73 6.76 -3.13
N TYR A 133 0.04 7.80 -2.88
CA TYR A 133 1.27 8.12 -3.62
C TYR A 133 2.32 8.67 -2.66
N THR A 134 3.60 8.54 -3.02
CA THR A 134 4.70 9.03 -2.19
C THR A 134 4.64 10.55 -2.06
N GLN A 135 4.40 11.03 -0.85
CA GLN A 135 4.25 12.44 -0.53
C GLN A 135 4.87 12.77 0.82
N THR A 136 5.08 14.07 1.06
CA THR A 136 5.50 14.59 2.36
C THR A 136 4.27 14.95 3.18
N VAL A 137 4.24 14.50 4.45
CA VAL A 137 3.06 14.66 5.33
C VAL A 137 3.44 15.19 6.71
N ALA A 138 2.56 15.99 7.28
CA ALA A 138 2.61 16.33 8.69
C ALA A 138 2.18 15.12 9.53
N VAL A 139 3.07 14.63 10.39
CA VAL A 139 2.73 13.50 11.27
C VAL A 139 1.73 13.95 12.32
N PRO A 140 0.55 13.29 12.45
CA PRO A 140 -0.44 13.67 13.45
C PRO A 140 0.12 13.67 14.86
N SER A 141 -0.22 14.70 15.65
CA SER A 141 0.22 14.83 17.03
C SER A 141 -0.36 13.72 17.93
N GLY A 142 0.43 13.31 18.93
CA GLY A 142 -0.01 12.28 19.90
C GLY A 142 0.28 10.84 19.47
N LEU A 143 0.77 10.59 18.27
CA LEU A 143 1.22 9.26 17.84
C LEU A 143 2.55 8.89 18.51
N ASN A 144 2.67 7.61 18.89
CA ASN A 144 3.94 7.07 19.38
C ASN A 144 4.84 6.75 18.19
N ALA A 145 5.91 7.54 17.99
CA ALA A 145 6.83 7.38 16.87
C ALA A 145 7.44 5.96 16.78
N GLY A 146 7.73 5.31 17.90
CA GLY A 146 8.27 3.94 17.92
C GLY A 146 7.25 2.85 17.58
N ARG A 147 5.97 3.21 17.40
CA ARG A 147 4.86 2.31 17.05
C ARG A 147 4.07 2.79 15.84
N THR A 148 4.60 3.76 15.12
CA THR A 148 3.98 4.33 13.91
C THR A 148 4.92 4.15 12.71
N VAL A 149 4.35 3.73 11.60
CA VAL A 149 5.04 3.62 10.31
C VAL A 149 4.26 4.43 9.30
N LEU A 150 4.96 5.26 8.54
CA LEU A 150 4.42 5.91 7.35
C LEU A 150 4.65 4.96 6.15
N LEU A 151 3.60 4.59 5.48
CA LEU A 151 3.67 3.81 4.25
C LEU A 151 3.36 4.71 3.06
N ASN A 152 4.29 4.77 2.12
CA ASN A 152 4.23 5.63 0.95
C ASN A 152 4.18 7.14 1.30
N ALA A 153 4.83 7.53 2.40
CA ALA A 153 4.97 8.93 2.80
C ALA A 153 6.27 9.19 3.57
N LEU A 154 6.71 10.44 3.52
CA LEU A 154 7.84 10.98 4.27
C LEU A 154 7.34 12.06 5.25
N PRO A 155 7.91 12.18 6.46
CA PRO A 155 7.52 13.23 7.40
C PRO A 155 8.06 14.60 6.93
N GLU A 156 7.28 15.67 7.07
CA GLU A 156 7.70 17.06 6.78
C GLU A 156 8.83 17.54 7.67
N SER A 157 8.91 17.05 8.89
CA SER A 157 9.96 17.38 9.85
C SER A 157 10.79 16.14 10.16
N ALA A 158 11.99 16.33 10.74
CA ALA A 158 12.84 15.25 11.23
C ALA A 158 12.17 14.51 12.43
N ALA A 159 10.98 13.99 12.23
CA ALA A 159 10.28 13.16 13.18
C ALA A 159 10.93 11.77 13.21
N ALA A 160 11.05 11.18 14.41
CA ALA A 160 11.61 9.83 14.58
C ALA A 160 10.64 8.71 14.14
N VAL A 161 9.79 8.98 13.14
CA VAL A 161 8.82 8.02 12.60
C VAL A 161 9.44 7.30 11.41
N THR A 162 9.33 5.98 11.40
CA THR A 162 9.82 5.15 10.29
C THR A 162 8.96 5.35 9.05
N SER A 163 9.59 5.57 7.90
CA SER A 163 8.93 5.62 6.59
C SER A 163 9.33 4.43 5.73
N VAL A 164 8.39 3.91 4.98
CA VAL A 164 8.60 2.89 3.94
C VAL A 164 8.08 3.47 2.63
N VAL A 165 8.97 3.70 1.69
CA VAL A 165 8.68 4.30 0.38
C VAL A 165 9.41 3.54 -0.72
N PRO A 166 8.90 3.52 -1.97
CA PRO A 166 9.64 3.02 -3.12
C PRO A 166 10.92 3.85 -3.38
N ASP A 167 11.94 3.23 -3.96
CA ASP A 167 13.11 3.94 -4.47
C ASP A 167 12.80 4.53 -5.85
N GLU A 168 12.14 5.68 -5.85
CA GLU A 168 11.68 6.34 -7.05
C GLU A 168 12.82 6.90 -7.90
N LEU A 169 13.93 7.25 -7.25
CA LEU A 169 15.13 7.71 -7.94
C LEU A 169 15.73 6.58 -8.77
N GLU A 170 15.89 5.38 -8.20
CA GLU A 170 16.42 4.22 -8.89
C GLU A 170 15.43 3.69 -9.95
N ALA A 171 14.13 3.81 -9.71
CA ALA A 171 13.10 3.52 -10.71
C ALA A 171 13.27 4.42 -11.95
N GLY A 172 13.50 5.72 -11.74
CA GLY A 172 13.81 6.66 -12.83
C GLY A 172 15.09 6.31 -13.59
N ARG A 173 16.18 5.98 -12.88
CA ARG A 173 17.44 5.53 -13.50
C ARG A 173 17.23 4.28 -14.35
N THR A 174 16.44 3.34 -13.88
CA THR A 174 16.14 2.09 -14.56
C THR A 174 15.37 2.34 -15.88
N VAL A 175 14.38 3.21 -15.88
CA VAL A 175 13.68 3.62 -17.11
C VAL A 175 14.65 4.18 -18.14
N ALA A 176 15.56 5.07 -17.73
CA ALA A 176 16.52 5.66 -18.64
C ALA A 176 17.48 4.62 -19.21
N ARG A 177 17.98 3.67 -18.39
CA ARG A 177 18.84 2.57 -18.89
C ARG A 177 18.12 1.71 -19.93
N ILE A 178 16.88 1.29 -19.66
CA ILE A 178 16.07 0.48 -20.58
C ILE A 178 15.89 1.21 -21.91
N LEU A 179 15.59 2.51 -21.91
CA LEU A 179 15.44 3.29 -23.13
C LEU A 179 16.76 3.43 -23.90
N LEU A 180 17.88 3.65 -23.21
CA LEU A 180 19.20 3.70 -23.85
C LEU A 180 19.61 2.35 -24.43
N GLU A 181 19.36 1.24 -23.75
CA GLU A 181 19.61 -0.12 -24.25
C GLU A 181 18.75 -0.44 -25.46
N ALA A 182 17.51 0.06 -25.50
CA ALA A 182 16.63 -0.04 -26.68
C ALA A 182 17.03 0.91 -27.84
N GLY A 183 18.10 1.70 -27.69
CA GLY A 183 18.63 2.57 -28.73
C GLY A 183 18.00 3.96 -28.80
N HIS A 184 17.19 4.36 -27.87
CA HIS A 184 16.61 5.71 -27.84
C HIS A 184 17.66 6.74 -27.43
N ARG A 185 17.88 7.76 -28.27
CA ARG A 185 18.84 8.86 -28.05
C ARG A 185 18.21 10.24 -28.19
N ASP A 186 16.99 10.33 -28.70
CA ASP A 186 16.20 11.53 -28.90
C ASP A 186 14.71 11.21 -28.90
N GLY A 187 13.86 12.23 -28.99
CA GLY A 187 12.41 12.07 -29.11
C GLY A 187 11.76 11.40 -27.90
N ILE A 188 12.37 11.50 -26.71
CA ILE A 188 11.85 10.96 -25.45
C ILE A 188 10.96 12.02 -24.80
N HIS A 189 9.68 11.70 -24.58
CA HIS A 189 8.70 12.61 -23.98
C HIS A 189 8.05 11.99 -22.76
N LEU A 190 7.77 12.83 -21.75
CA LEU A 190 7.12 12.41 -20.51
C LEU A 190 5.60 12.66 -20.58
N ILE A 191 4.80 11.73 -20.07
CA ILE A 191 3.36 11.87 -19.91
C ILE A 191 3.01 11.70 -18.43
N GLY A 192 2.53 12.76 -17.79
CA GLY A 192 2.22 12.81 -16.36
C GLY A 192 2.96 13.93 -15.65
N ALA A 193 4.16 14.26 -16.10
CA ALA A 193 4.99 15.33 -15.55
C ALA A 193 5.73 16.07 -16.67
N GLY A 194 6.33 17.20 -16.36
CA GLY A 194 7.19 17.96 -17.24
C GLY A 194 8.61 17.44 -17.27
N PRO A 195 9.51 18.09 -18.06
CA PRO A 195 10.86 17.58 -18.28
C PRO A 195 11.83 17.85 -17.12
N THR A 196 11.43 18.63 -16.13
CA THR A 196 12.28 18.94 -14.98
C THR A 196 11.58 18.54 -13.65
N PRO A 197 12.35 18.28 -12.57
CA PRO A 197 11.76 17.97 -11.26
C PRO A 197 10.84 19.04 -10.68
N ALA A 198 10.87 20.26 -11.20
CA ALA A 198 9.96 21.35 -10.79
C ALA A 198 8.61 21.31 -11.53
N ASP A 199 8.54 20.62 -12.69
CA ASP A 199 7.35 20.56 -13.54
C ASP A 199 6.51 19.32 -13.19
N VAL A 200 6.05 19.22 -11.96
CA VAL A 200 5.34 18.04 -11.41
C VAL A 200 4.06 18.47 -10.71
N PRO A 201 3.10 17.55 -10.50
CA PRO A 201 1.97 17.81 -9.63
C PRO A 201 2.42 18.19 -8.21
N PRO A 202 1.79 19.16 -7.56
CA PRO A 202 2.20 19.60 -6.23
C PRO A 202 2.05 18.50 -5.17
N GLY A 203 2.99 18.46 -4.21
CA GLY A 203 2.94 17.59 -3.03
C GLY A 203 3.48 16.17 -3.22
N GLY A 204 3.68 15.71 -4.47
CA GLY A 204 4.24 14.39 -4.72
C GLY A 204 5.78 14.37 -4.69
N VAL A 205 6.36 13.31 -4.13
CA VAL A 205 7.81 13.05 -4.11
C VAL A 205 8.25 12.17 -5.28
N ALA A 206 7.40 11.22 -5.67
CA ALA A 206 7.71 10.23 -6.71
C ALA A 206 8.13 10.85 -8.06
N ALA A 207 7.35 11.81 -8.57
CA ALA A 207 7.61 12.39 -9.89
C ALA A 207 8.94 13.15 -9.97
N PRO A 208 9.29 14.04 -9.02
CA PRO A 208 10.61 14.68 -8.99
C PRO A 208 11.77 13.70 -8.98
N GLU A 209 11.70 12.66 -8.15
CA GLU A 209 12.76 11.66 -8.01
C GLU A 209 12.91 10.81 -9.28
N ARG A 210 11.80 10.35 -9.89
CA ARG A 210 11.82 9.64 -11.19
C ARG A 210 12.47 10.48 -12.27
N ILE A 211 12.12 11.78 -12.37
CA ILE A 211 12.73 12.69 -13.35
C ILE A 211 14.21 12.89 -13.06
N GLN A 212 14.58 13.09 -11.81
CA GLN A 212 15.99 13.24 -11.42
C GLN A 212 16.79 12.00 -11.82
N GLY A 213 16.30 10.80 -11.46
CA GLY A 213 16.98 9.54 -11.81
C GLY A 213 17.12 9.35 -13.32
N MET A 214 16.07 9.66 -14.10
CA MET A 214 16.16 9.63 -15.58
C MET A 214 17.21 10.61 -16.10
N ARG A 215 17.20 11.86 -15.60
CA ARG A 215 18.15 12.88 -16.05
C ARG A 215 19.60 12.50 -15.77
N GLU A 216 19.90 11.98 -14.59
CA GLU A 216 21.27 11.54 -14.23
C GLU A 216 21.84 10.56 -15.26
N VAL A 217 21.05 9.58 -15.70
CA VAL A 217 21.47 8.57 -16.66
C VAL A 217 21.49 9.12 -18.08
N PHE A 218 20.47 9.89 -18.48
CA PHE A 218 20.41 10.47 -19.82
C PHE A 218 21.51 11.51 -20.07
N GLU A 219 21.76 12.41 -19.11
CA GLU A 219 22.80 13.44 -19.21
C GLU A 219 24.19 12.80 -19.32
N ALA A 220 24.47 11.73 -18.56
CA ALA A 220 25.71 10.98 -18.69
C ALA A 220 25.91 10.34 -20.09
N ALA A 221 24.80 10.06 -20.79
CA ALA A 221 24.82 9.52 -22.16
C ALA A 221 24.70 10.59 -23.25
N GLY A 222 24.66 11.88 -22.90
CA GLY A 222 24.47 12.98 -23.86
C GLY A 222 23.05 13.03 -24.45
N VAL A 223 22.06 12.47 -23.76
CA VAL A 223 20.66 12.41 -24.19
C VAL A 223 19.82 13.39 -23.37
N GLY A 224 18.82 13.99 -23.99
CA GLY A 224 17.88 14.91 -23.32
C GLY A 224 16.44 14.42 -23.36
N ILE A 225 15.67 14.79 -22.35
CA ILE A 225 14.21 14.67 -22.36
C ILE A 225 13.67 15.80 -23.26
N SER A 226 12.97 15.43 -24.33
CA SER A 226 12.54 16.38 -25.37
C SER A 226 11.42 17.30 -24.88
N SER A 227 10.47 16.78 -24.12
CA SER A 227 9.40 17.53 -23.45
C SER A 227 8.67 16.67 -22.43
N GLY A 228 7.75 17.30 -21.67
CA GLY A 228 6.81 16.59 -20.82
C GLY A 228 5.44 17.27 -20.85
N THR A 229 4.41 16.51 -20.55
CA THR A 229 3.05 17.00 -20.41
C THR A 229 2.54 16.68 -19.03
N LEU A 230 2.33 17.72 -18.24
CA LEU A 230 1.75 17.62 -16.90
C LEU A 230 0.29 17.11 -17.00
N CYS A 231 -0.02 16.05 -16.25
CA CYS A 231 -1.36 15.52 -16.08
C CYS A 231 -1.80 15.68 -14.62
N ARG A 232 -3.06 16.00 -14.41
CA ARG A 232 -3.55 16.37 -13.08
C ARG A 232 -3.86 15.13 -12.22
N GLU A 233 -4.50 14.14 -12.80
CA GLU A 233 -5.06 12.99 -12.05
C GLU A 233 -4.39 11.65 -12.39
N TRP A 234 -3.50 11.63 -13.36
CA TRP A 234 -2.82 10.43 -13.82
C TRP A 234 -3.76 9.26 -14.19
N LEU A 235 -4.90 9.59 -14.81
CA LEU A 235 -5.90 8.65 -15.26
C LEU A 235 -5.82 8.43 -16.78
N PRO A 236 -6.41 7.36 -17.33
CA PRO A 236 -6.37 7.06 -18.76
C PRO A 236 -6.86 8.19 -19.67
N PRO A 237 -7.94 8.96 -19.33
CA PRO A 237 -8.35 10.10 -20.14
C PRO A 237 -7.28 11.19 -20.24
N ASP A 238 -6.46 11.39 -19.18
CA ASP A 238 -5.37 12.36 -19.21
C ASP A 238 -4.25 11.91 -20.15
N GLY A 239 -3.85 10.64 -20.05
CA GLY A 239 -2.83 10.06 -20.94
C GLY A 239 -3.25 10.15 -22.40
N ARG A 240 -4.51 9.81 -22.72
CA ARG A 240 -5.03 9.89 -24.09
C ARG A 240 -5.03 11.34 -24.60
N ARG A 241 -5.54 12.29 -23.81
CA ARG A 241 -5.59 13.72 -24.17
C ARG A 241 -4.20 14.29 -24.40
N ALA A 242 -3.26 14.04 -23.48
CA ALA A 242 -1.88 14.52 -23.57
C ALA A 242 -1.17 13.96 -24.79
N THR A 243 -1.27 12.66 -25.04
CA THR A 243 -0.65 11.99 -26.17
C THR A 243 -1.26 12.41 -27.49
N SER A 244 -2.58 12.50 -27.62
CA SER A 244 -3.23 13.01 -28.84
C SER A 244 -2.81 14.45 -29.16
N ALA A 245 -2.62 15.30 -28.14
CA ALA A 245 -2.11 16.65 -28.35
C ALA A 245 -0.64 16.67 -28.80
N LEU A 246 0.18 15.79 -28.22
CA LEU A 246 1.60 15.65 -28.58
C LEU A 246 1.75 15.17 -30.03
N LEU A 247 1.00 14.13 -30.44
CA LEU A 247 1.07 13.53 -31.78
C LEU A 247 0.67 14.49 -32.92
N ARG A 248 -0.15 15.50 -32.62
CA ARG A 248 -0.46 16.57 -33.60
C ARG A 248 0.72 17.50 -33.86
N ARG A 249 1.70 17.58 -32.95
CA ARG A 249 2.80 18.56 -32.99
C ARG A 249 4.14 17.93 -33.33
N THR A 250 4.34 16.67 -32.99
CA THR A 250 5.62 15.98 -33.15
C THR A 250 5.43 14.48 -33.31
N ARG A 251 6.52 13.79 -33.62
CA ARG A 251 6.58 12.32 -33.66
C ARG A 251 7.56 11.85 -32.58
N PRO A 252 7.04 11.53 -31.38
CA PRO A 252 7.88 10.96 -30.32
C PRO A 252 8.42 9.60 -30.73
N ARG A 253 9.62 9.26 -30.27
CA ARG A 253 10.22 7.92 -30.44
C ARG A 253 9.97 7.05 -29.21
N ALA A 254 9.88 7.68 -28.03
CA ALA A 254 9.56 7.02 -26.80
C ALA A 254 8.69 7.90 -25.89
N LEU A 255 7.73 7.28 -25.22
CA LEU A 255 6.89 7.90 -24.20
C LEU A 255 7.14 7.23 -22.86
N VAL A 256 7.45 8.03 -21.83
CA VAL A 256 7.54 7.60 -20.45
C VAL A 256 6.28 8.06 -19.74
N CYS A 257 5.44 7.12 -19.33
CA CYS A 257 4.21 7.37 -18.57
C CYS A 257 4.49 7.26 -17.08
N PHE A 258 3.99 8.18 -16.28
CA PHE A 258 4.28 8.21 -14.84
C PHE A 258 3.48 7.17 -14.04
N ASN A 259 2.54 6.48 -14.66
CA ASN A 259 1.92 5.25 -14.15
C ASN A 259 1.25 4.46 -15.29
N ASP A 260 0.91 3.21 -15.03
CA ASP A 260 0.30 2.30 -16.01
C ASP A 260 -1.11 2.73 -16.45
N ARG A 261 -1.82 3.50 -15.61
CA ARG A 261 -3.14 4.07 -15.96
C ARG A 261 -3.01 5.13 -17.06
N LEU A 262 -2.05 6.03 -16.94
CA LEU A 262 -1.71 6.97 -18.02
C LEU A 262 -1.31 6.23 -19.29
N ALA A 263 -0.50 5.16 -19.16
CA ALA A 263 -0.03 4.37 -20.29
C ALA A 263 -1.20 3.72 -21.07
N LEU A 264 -2.26 3.28 -20.38
CA LEU A 264 -3.48 2.80 -21.06
C LEU A 264 -4.07 3.86 -21.98
N GLY A 265 -4.17 5.10 -21.51
CA GLY A 265 -4.65 6.22 -22.35
C GLY A 265 -3.69 6.55 -23.50
N VAL A 266 -2.39 6.43 -23.25
CA VAL A 266 -1.34 6.59 -24.29
C VAL A 266 -1.51 5.55 -25.40
N TYR A 267 -1.71 4.26 -25.04
CA TYR A 267 -1.97 3.20 -26.01
C TYR A 267 -3.18 3.52 -26.90
N GLN A 268 -4.29 3.95 -26.29
CA GLN A 268 -5.49 4.35 -27.04
C GLN A 268 -5.20 5.50 -28.01
N ALA A 269 -4.46 6.51 -27.59
CA ALA A 269 -4.13 7.64 -28.46
C ALA A 269 -3.20 7.28 -29.63
N ILE A 270 -2.27 6.35 -29.42
CA ILE A 270 -1.37 5.83 -30.45
C ILE A 270 -2.17 5.00 -31.46
N GLU A 271 -3.08 4.14 -31.00
CA GLU A 271 -3.98 3.36 -31.84
C GLU A 271 -4.92 4.26 -32.66
N ASP A 272 -5.55 5.25 -32.02
CA ASP A 272 -6.41 6.26 -32.69
C ASP A 272 -5.67 7.00 -33.82
N ALA A 273 -4.34 7.17 -33.67
CA ALA A 273 -3.50 7.80 -34.70
C ALA A 273 -3.01 6.83 -35.79
N GLY A 274 -3.40 5.56 -35.73
CA GLY A 274 -2.96 4.52 -36.66
C GLY A 274 -1.49 4.13 -36.53
N LEU A 275 -0.90 4.36 -35.37
CA LEU A 275 0.50 4.06 -35.05
C LEU A 275 0.62 2.79 -34.22
N SER A 276 1.79 2.16 -34.26
CA SER A 276 2.06 0.87 -33.62
C SER A 276 3.09 0.98 -32.49
N ILE A 277 2.86 0.22 -31.42
CA ILE A 277 3.80 0.03 -30.31
C ILE A 277 4.45 -1.36 -30.47
N PRO A 278 5.79 -1.48 -30.39
CA PRO A 278 6.79 -0.42 -30.26
C PRO A 278 7.32 0.09 -31.61
N ALA A 279 6.76 -0.36 -32.75
CA ALA A 279 7.36 -0.13 -34.09
C ALA A 279 7.50 1.36 -34.42
N ASP A 280 6.48 2.18 -34.12
CA ASP A 280 6.51 3.61 -34.36
C ASP A 280 6.89 4.39 -33.09
N ILE A 281 6.39 3.95 -31.90
CA ILE A 281 6.59 4.62 -30.62
C ILE A 281 6.78 3.58 -29.52
N SER A 282 7.89 3.64 -28.79
CA SER A 282 8.09 2.85 -27.58
C SER A 282 7.35 3.48 -26.40
N VAL A 283 6.78 2.64 -25.52
CA VAL A 283 6.09 3.10 -24.29
C VAL A 283 6.65 2.34 -23.10
N ILE A 284 7.02 3.08 -22.04
CA ILE A 284 7.45 2.55 -20.75
C ILE A 284 6.74 3.28 -19.61
N SER A 285 6.52 2.62 -18.50
CA SER A 285 5.72 3.13 -17.40
C SER A 285 6.24 2.67 -16.02
N PHE A 286 5.46 2.93 -14.97
CA PHE A 286 5.69 2.53 -13.58
C PHE A 286 4.43 1.91 -13.00
N ASP A 287 4.55 1.14 -11.95
CA ASP A 287 3.63 0.49 -11.02
C ASP A 287 3.56 -1.04 -11.16
N ASP A 288 3.77 -1.62 -12.36
CA ASP A 288 3.49 -3.04 -12.68
C ASP A 288 2.05 -3.45 -12.31
N HIS A 289 1.11 -2.53 -12.55
CA HIS A 289 -0.30 -2.82 -12.36
C HIS A 289 -0.75 -3.96 -13.29
N PRO A 290 -1.68 -4.85 -12.90
CA PRO A 290 -2.15 -5.95 -13.73
C PRO A 290 -2.55 -5.58 -15.16
N ILE A 291 -3.00 -4.33 -15.38
CA ILE A 291 -3.33 -3.80 -16.70
C ILE A 291 -2.14 -3.87 -17.68
N ALA A 292 -0.91 -3.72 -17.19
CA ALA A 292 0.29 -3.80 -18.01
C ALA A 292 0.43 -5.15 -18.73
N SER A 293 -0.06 -6.21 -18.09
CA SER A 293 -0.08 -7.56 -18.66
C SER A 293 -1.30 -7.85 -19.55
N TRP A 294 -2.36 -7.05 -19.43
CA TRP A 294 -3.64 -7.27 -20.15
C TRP A 294 -3.71 -6.57 -21.49
N ILE A 295 -3.08 -5.40 -21.63
CA ILE A 295 -3.04 -4.67 -22.92
C ILE A 295 -2.09 -5.32 -23.93
N ARG A 296 -2.24 -4.98 -25.20
CA ARG A 296 -1.43 -5.53 -26.30
C ARG A 296 -0.88 -4.39 -27.18
N PRO A 297 0.45 -4.44 -27.49
CA PRO A 297 1.46 -5.31 -26.88
C PRO A 297 1.55 -5.11 -25.36
N LYS A 298 2.13 -6.05 -24.60
CA LYS A 298 2.32 -5.89 -23.16
C LYS A 298 3.14 -4.63 -22.89
N LEU A 299 2.72 -3.88 -21.85
CA LEU A 299 3.42 -2.68 -21.43
C LEU A 299 4.71 -3.03 -20.68
N THR A 300 5.80 -2.38 -21.05
CA THR A 300 7.03 -2.36 -20.24
C THR A 300 6.80 -1.40 -19.06
N THR A 301 6.94 -1.89 -17.85
CA THR A 301 6.69 -1.10 -16.63
C THR A 301 7.71 -1.46 -15.55
N ILE A 302 8.00 -0.50 -14.65
CA ILE A 302 8.84 -0.71 -13.49
C ILE A 302 7.95 -1.18 -12.35
N ALA A 303 8.24 -2.36 -11.80
CA ALA A 303 7.56 -2.86 -10.62
C ALA A 303 7.95 -2.01 -9.40
N LEU A 304 6.96 -1.42 -8.76
CA LEU A 304 7.12 -0.79 -7.46
C LEU A 304 6.69 -1.79 -6.38
N PRO A 305 7.44 -1.93 -5.27
CA PRO A 305 7.21 -2.99 -4.29
C PRO A 305 6.03 -2.69 -3.36
N HIS A 306 4.86 -2.41 -3.91
CA HIS A 306 3.67 -2.04 -3.14
C HIS A 306 3.14 -3.16 -2.24
N TYR A 307 3.42 -4.41 -2.56
CA TYR A 307 3.02 -5.57 -1.78
C TYR A 307 4.06 -5.95 -0.71
N GLU A 308 5.34 -5.76 -0.98
CA GLU A 308 6.49 -6.17 -0.17
C GLU A 308 6.77 -5.22 1.00
#